data_9bdf04cab3833d81435948a73ac65eb5
#
_entry.id   9bdf04cab3833d81435948a73ac65eb5
#
_cell.length_a   1.000
_cell.length_b   1.000
_cell.length_c   1.000
_cell.angle_alpha   90.00
_cell.angle_beta   90.00
_cell.angle_gamma   90.00
#
_symmetry.space_group_name_H-M   'P 1'
#
loop_
_entity.id
_entity.type
_entity.pdbx_description
1 polymer ?
#
loop_
_entity_poly.entity_id
_entity_poly.type
_entity_poly.pdbx_seq_one_letter_code
_entity_poly.pdbx_strand_id
1 'polypeptide(L)'
;KKLLESPYADPNRAHNPQKEIYRHSAGGNYNVAAFDAGQAYQLALRWKISGDTQCADKAVQILNDWARTCTDGVNQTQYQTDSHRLLAAGFIGYQFANPAEIMRDYEGWKKEDFEFFKEWITKTFYPICYEFLGDHFNSEPEDGWMSWDLPAMLTILSIGVLCDDADKINFALRYFYEGEGMGCIENSVVAMHEDPAGRVQGKHLAQSQEMGRDQGHATLNVPLHAYFCQTAYNIGIDLFSYKDNIVLDLCEYTAKYNVNPNETVDLPYTPYYSGKEGWHNVVASDGRGRQRPGWELIYNHYVKIKGVNAPYSQEFAETMRPEGGGERGTAEACDLGFGTLMYTR
;
A
#
# COMPACT_ATOMS: atom_id res chain seq x y z
N LYS A 1 -4.30 -16.47 15.75
CA LYS A 1 -5.43 -17.32 15.32
C LYS A 1 -5.69 -17.14 13.82
N LYS A 2 -6.11 -15.95 13.32
CA LYS A 2 -6.39 -15.73 11.88
C LYS A 2 -5.25 -16.14 10.95
N LEU A 3 -3.98 -15.85 11.30
CA LEU A 3 -2.84 -16.27 10.50
C LEU A 3 -2.75 -17.79 10.38
N LEU A 4 -2.94 -18.52 11.48
CA LEU A 4 -2.88 -19.99 11.49
C LEU A 4 -4.06 -20.66 10.78
N GLU A 5 -5.17 -19.95 10.63
CA GLU A 5 -6.37 -20.40 9.92
C GLU A 5 -6.38 -19.98 8.44
N SER A 6 -5.43 -19.15 8.02
CA SER A 6 -5.31 -18.70 6.64
C SER A 6 -4.74 -19.83 5.76
N PRO A 7 -5.40 -20.14 4.62
CA PRO A 7 -4.86 -21.12 3.67
C PRO A 7 -3.55 -20.65 3.03
N TYR A 8 -3.25 -19.37 3.06
CA TYR A 8 -1.99 -18.81 2.56
C TYR A 8 -0.83 -18.94 3.56
N ALA A 9 -1.12 -19.28 4.82
CA ALA A 9 -0.09 -19.60 5.81
C ALA A 9 0.20 -21.12 5.89
N ASP A 10 -0.36 -21.93 5.00
CA ASP A 10 -0.07 -23.37 4.89
C ASP A 10 1.16 -23.59 3.98
N PRO A 11 2.28 -24.15 4.50
CA PRO A 11 3.47 -24.41 3.69
C PRO A 11 3.25 -25.45 2.58
N ASN A 12 2.18 -26.25 2.65
CA ASN A 12 1.85 -27.26 1.61
C ASN A 12 1.02 -26.66 0.46
N ARG A 13 0.52 -25.43 0.59
CA ARG A 13 -0.23 -24.78 -0.48
C ARG A 13 0.67 -24.54 -1.69
N ALA A 14 0.19 -24.95 -2.87
CA ALA A 14 0.88 -24.67 -4.13
C ALA A 14 0.87 -23.15 -4.43
N HIS A 15 1.95 -22.66 -5.01
CA HIS A 15 2.06 -21.35 -5.64
C HIS A 15 2.20 -21.52 -7.16
N ASN A 16 2.04 -20.43 -7.91
CA ASN A 16 1.92 -20.51 -9.36
C ASN A 16 2.68 -19.37 -10.06
N PRO A 17 4.03 -19.39 -10.05
CA PRO A 17 4.82 -18.33 -10.67
C PRO A 17 4.57 -18.30 -12.19
N GLN A 18 4.47 -17.10 -12.73
CA GLN A 18 4.17 -16.84 -14.14
C GLN A 18 5.37 -16.25 -14.85
N LYS A 19 5.49 -16.51 -16.15
CA LYS A 19 6.57 -15.97 -16.98
C LYS A 19 6.52 -14.46 -17.11
N GLU A 20 5.30 -13.91 -17.09
CA GLU A 20 5.02 -12.49 -17.17
C GLU A 20 3.89 -12.09 -16.18
N ILE A 21 3.85 -10.83 -15.80
CA ILE A 21 2.77 -10.25 -15.02
C ILE A 21 2.05 -9.23 -15.91
N TYR A 22 0.73 -9.34 -15.99
CA TYR A 22 -0.09 -8.36 -16.73
C TYR A 22 -1.43 -8.12 -16.04
N ARG A 23 -1.94 -6.91 -16.21
CA ARG A 23 -3.20 -6.43 -15.69
C ARG A 23 -3.96 -5.70 -16.79
N HIS A 24 -5.26 -5.92 -16.92
CA HIS A 24 -6.14 -5.12 -17.77
C HIS A 24 -7.57 -5.15 -17.23
N SER A 25 -8.45 -4.29 -17.76
CA SER A 25 -9.83 -4.14 -17.28
C SER A 25 -10.67 -5.43 -17.38
N ALA A 26 -10.36 -6.31 -18.33
CA ALA A 26 -11.05 -7.59 -18.49
C ALA A 26 -10.40 -8.74 -17.69
N GLY A 27 -9.41 -8.45 -16.82
CA GLY A 27 -8.73 -9.46 -16.01
C GLY A 27 -7.22 -9.34 -16.01
N GLY A 28 -6.51 -10.46 -16.21
CA GLY A 28 -5.07 -10.54 -16.14
C GLY A 28 -4.61 -11.58 -15.12
N ASN A 29 -3.30 -11.76 -14.99
CA ASN A 29 -2.74 -12.69 -14.01
C ASN A 29 -2.06 -12.00 -12.82
N TYR A 30 -2.11 -10.66 -12.71
CA TYR A 30 -1.44 -9.94 -11.64
C TYR A 30 -1.92 -10.36 -10.24
N ASN A 31 -3.17 -10.81 -10.11
CA ASN A 31 -3.68 -11.37 -8.87
C ASN A 31 -2.94 -12.65 -8.44
N VAL A 32 -2.46 -13.46 -9.38
CA VAL A 32 -1.65 -14.67 -9.07
C VAL A 32 -0.36 -14.24 -8.38
N ALA A 33 0.30 -13.22 -8.89
CA ALA A 33 1.51 -12.66 -8.27
C ALA A 33 1.21 -12.09 -6.86
N ALA A 34 0.11 -11.34 -6.70
CA ALA A 34 -0.29 -10.80 -5.41
C ALA A 34 -0.61 -11.91 -4.39
N PHE A 35 -1.29 -12.97 -4.80
CA PHE A 35 -1.62 -14.10 -3.91
C PHE A 35 -0.37 -14.86 -3.47
N ASP A 36 0.57 -15.10 -4.37
CA ASP A 36 1.82 -15.77 -4.04
C ASP A 36 2.72 -14.89 -3.17
N ALA A 37 2.79 -13.58 -3.42
CA ALA A 37 3.47 -12.62 -2.54
C ALA A 37 2.82 -12.59 -1.14
N GLY A 38 1.49 -12.56 -1.08
CA GLY A 38 0.73 -12.67 0.17
C GLY A 38 0.97 -13.99 0.91
N GLN A 39 1.10 -15.10 0.17
CA GLN A 39 1.47 -16.39 0.73
C GLN A 39 2.89 -16.36 1.33
N ALA A 40 3.85 -15.84 0.59
CA ALA A 40 5.23 -15.70 1.09
C ALA A 40 5.28 -14.83 2.35
N TYR A 41 4.52 -13.72 2.38
CA TYR A 41 4.41 -12.85 3.54
C TYR A 41 3.84 -13.55 4.78
N GLN A 42 2.72 -14.27 4.63
CA GLN A 42 2.09 -14.97 5.74
C GLN A 42 2.95 -16.11 6.29
N LEU A 43 3.65 -16.83 5.42
CA LEU A 43 4.60 -17.86 5.80
C LEU A 43 5.82 -17.28 6.52
N ALA A 44 6.35 -16.14 6.03
CA ALA A 44 7.43 -15.41 6.69
C ALA A 44 7.03 -14.92 8.09
N LEU A 45 5.82 -14.37 8.25
CA LEU A 45 5.28 -14.00 9.56
C LEU A 45 5.14 -15.22 10.50
N ARG A 46 4.62 -16.33 9.98
CA ARG A 46 4.47 -17.56 10.75
C ARG A 46 5.81 -18.06 11.24
N TRP A 47 6.83 -18.07 10.38
CA TRP A 47 8.18 -18.41 10.80
C TRP A 47 8.72 -17.48 11.88
N LYS A 48 8.64 -16.16 11.71
CA LYS A 48 9.13 -15.19 12.73
C LYS A 48 8.47 -15.38 14.10
N ILE A 49 7.21 -15.82 14.16
CA ILE A 49 6.45 -16.00 15.39
C ILE A 49 6.73 -17.38 16.03
N SER A 50 6.79 -18.43 15.21
CA SER A 50 6.83 -19.82 15.69
C SER A 50 8.20 -20.49 15.58
N GLY A 51 9.11 -19.97 14.76
CA GLY A 51 10.34 -20.65 14.40
C GLY A 51 10.18 -21.81 13.41
N ASP A 52 8.98 -21.99 12.83
CA ASP A 52 8.66 -23.09 11.91
C ASP A 52 9.42 -22.93 10.59
N THR A 53 10.51 -23.70 10.44
CA THR A 53 11.37 -23.63 9.26
C THR A 53 10.71 -24.14 7.98
N GLN A 54 9.67 -24.98 8.04
CA GLN A 54 8.91 -25.37 6.86
C GLN A 54 8.20 -24.16 6.24
N CYS A 55 7.73 -23.25 7.08
CA CYS A 55 7.15 -21.98 6.62
C CYS A 55 8.23 -21.09 5.99
N ALA A 56 9.40 -20.99 6.60
CA ALA A 56 10.52 -20.23 6.05
C ALA A 56 10.99 -20.74 4.71
N ASP A 57 11.23 -22.06 4.61
CA ASP A 57 11.66 -22.73 3.39
C ASP A 57 10.66 -22.51 2.25
N LYS A 58 9.36 -22.61 2.57
CA LYS A 58 8.29 -22.36 1.59
C LYS A 58 8.22 -20.92 1.14
N ALA A 59 8.36 -19.95 2.06
CA ALA A 59 8.43 -18.55 1.70
C ALA A 59 9.57 -18.24 0.75
N VAL A 60 10.77 -18.72 1.07
CA VAL A 60 11.97 -18.61 0.19
C VAL A 60 11.76 -19.30 -1.14
N GLN A 61 11.15 -20.49 -1.15
CA GLN A 61 10.83 -21.20 -2.40
C GLN A 61 9.94 -20.33 -3.31
N ILE A 62 8.87 -19.75 -2.79
CA ILE A 62 7.95 -18.89 -3.56
C ILE A 62 8.72 -17.70 -4.17
N LEU A 63 9.52 -17.02 -3.37
CA LEU A 63 10.31 -15.86 -3.82
C LEU A 63 11.30 -16.25 -4.93
N ASN A 64 12.03 -17.34 -4.73
CA ASN A 64 13.00 -17.82 -5.72
C ASN A 64 12.32 -18.30 -7.01
N ASP A 65 11.19 -19.01 -6.92
CA ASP A 65 10.50 -19.54 -8.09
C ASP A 65 9.91 -18.41 -8.93
N TRP A 66 9.38 -17.34 -8.29
CA TRP A 66 8.96 -16.15 -9.02
C TRP A 66 10.13 -15.45 -9.70
N ALA A 67 11.25 -15.24 -9.00
CA ALA A 67 12.42 -14.59 -9.58
C ALA A 67 12.99 -15.36 -10.78
N ARG A 68 12.95 -16.69 -10.75
CA ARG A 68 13.44 -17.53 -11.86
C ARG A 68 12.44 -17.68 -13.01
N THR A 69 11.15 -17.66 -12.72
CA THR A 69 10.11 -17.92 -13.72
C THR A 69 9.67 -16.65 -14.42
N CYS A 70 9.53 -15.53 -13.71
CA CYS A 70 9.06 -14.24 -14.25
C CYS A 70 10.20 -13.53 -15.02
N THR A 71 10.54 -14.07 -16.19
CA THR A 71 11.64 -13.58 -17.03
C THR A 71 11.23 -12.41 -17.93
N ASP A 72 9.94 -12.31 -18.26
CA ASP A 72 9.41 -11.29 -19.16
C ASP A 72 8.89 -10.06 -18.41
N GLY A 73 8.93 -10.08 -17.07
CA GLY A 73 8.62 -8.95 -16.20
C GLY A 73 7.14 -8.54 -16.22
N VAL A 74 6.88 -7.24 -16.07
CA VAL A 74 5.53 -6.67 -16.19
C VAL A 74 5.34 -6.20 -17.63
N ASN A 75 4.62 -7.01 -18.41
CA ASN A 75 4.47 -6.78 -19.84
C ASN A 75 3.27 -5.89 -20.18
N GLN A 76 3.48 -5.13 -21.25
CA GLN A 76 2.42 -4.39 -21.91
C GLN A 76 1.84 -5.26 -23.03
N THR A 77 0.69 -5.87 -22.79
CA THR A 77 -0.06 -6.59 -23.83
C THR A 77 -0.89 -5.61 -24.64
N GLN A 78 -1.44 -6.04 -25.78
CA GLN A 78 -2.35 -5.20 -26.59
C GLN A 78 -3.61 -4.71 -25.84
N TYR A 79 -3.91 -5.28 -24.68
CA TYR A 79 -5.04 -4.90 -23.81
C TYR A 79 -4.61 -4.11 -22.57
N GLN A 80 -3.32 -3.95 -22.36
CA GLN A 80 -2.76 -3.29 -21.18
C GLN A 80 -2.37 -1.87 -21.54
N THR A 81 -2.97 -0.90 -20.84
CA THR A 81 -2.56 0.50 -20.89
C THR A 81 -1.33 0.72 -20.00
N ASP A 82 -0.63 1.84 -20.16
CA ASP A 82 0.50 2.21 -19.31
C ASP A 82 0.10 2.29 -17.83
N SER A 83 -1.10 2.81 -17.53
CA SER A 83 -1.63 2.82 -16.16
C SER A 83 -1.85 1.43 -15.58
N HIS A 84 -2.31 0.46 -16.37
CA HIS A 84 -2.44 -0.92 -15.91
C HIS A 84 -1.08 -1.57 -15.63
N ARG A 85 -0.09 -1.31 -16.48
CA ARG A 85 1.30 -1.76 -16.29
C ARG A 85 1.90 -1.17 -15.02
N LEU A 86 1.73 0.13 -14.81
CA LEU A 86 2.14 0.82 -13.59
C LEU A 86 1.48 0.22 -12.35
N LEU A 87 0.15 0.08 -12.36
CA LEU A 87 -0.58 -0.45 -11.21
C LEU A 87 -0.18 -1.90 -10.88
N ALA A 88 0.10 -2.72 -11.91
CA ALA A 88 0.66 -4.05 -11.68
C ALA A 88 2.04 -3.95 -11.03
N ALA A 89 2.95 -3.12 -11.55
CA ALA A 89 4.28 -2.96 -11.00
C ALA A 89 4.25 -2.37 -9.56
N GLY A 90 3.48 -1.31 -9.35
CA GLY A 90 3.39 -0.61 -8.08
C GLY A 90 2.78 -1.48 -6.97
N PHE A 91 1.70 -2.20 -7.25
CA PHE A 91 1.09 -3.04 -6.21
C PHE A 91 1.83 -4.35 -5.96
N ILE A 92 2.43 -4.95 -6.97
CA ILE A 92 3.10 -6.26 -6.79
C ILE A 92 4.52 -6.08 -6.25
N GLY A 93 5.24 -5.03 -6.65
CA GLY A 93 6.63 -4.82 -6.26
C GLY A 93 6.84 -4.75 -4.75
N TYR A 94 6.09 -3.90 -4.04
CA TYR A 94 6.23 -3.81 -2.59
C TYR A 94 5.74 -5.07 -1.86
N GLN A 95 4.75 -5.79 -2.42
CA GLN A 95 4.24 -7.01 -1.82
C GLN A 95 5.25 -8.15 -1.87
N PHE A 96 6.11 -8.21 -2.89
CA PHE A 96 7.24 -9.13 -2.93
C PHE A 96 8.44 -8.66 -2.08
N ALA A 97 8.68 -7.35 -2.03
CA ALA A 97 9.79 -6.81 -1.24
C ALA A 97 9.62 -7.08 0.26
N ASN A 98 8.39 -6.97 0.79
CA ASN A 98 8.13 -7.14 2.22
C ASN A 98 8.45 -8.54 2.76
N PRO A 99 7.93 -9.65 2.20
CA PRO A 99 8.32 -10.98 2.64
C PRO A 99 9.82 -11.25 2.45
N ALA A 100 10.43 -10.72 1.39
CA ALA A 100 11.86 -10.87 1.17
C ALA A 100 12.68 -10.19 2.28
N GLU A 101 12.27 -9.00 2.72
CA GLU A 101 12.89 -8.30 3.83
C GLU A 101 12.72 -9.06 5.16
N ILE A 102 11.55 -9.62 5.43
CA ILE A 102 11.32 -10.46 6.62
C ILE A 102 12.25 -11.69 6.60
N MET A 103 12.52 -12.24 5.42
CA MET A 103 13.34 -13.44 5.24
C MET A 103 14.84 -13.15 5.12
N ARG A 104 15.28 -11.88 5.12
CA ARG A 104 16.68 -11.45 4.92
C ARG A 104 17.68 -12.23 5.75
N ASP A 105 17.36 -12.48 7.02
CA ASP A 105 18.25 -13.12 7.99
C ASP A 105 17.99 -14.65 8.11
N TYR A 106 17.20 -15.24 7.23
CA TYR A 106 16.97 -16.66 7.30
C TYR A 106 18.14 -17.43 6.69
N GLU A 107 18.87 -18.19 7.52
CA GLU A 107 20.07 -18.95 7.11
C GLU A 107 19.81 -19.97 5.98
N GLY A 108 18.54 -20.44 5.83
CA GLY A 108 18.14 -21.33 4.77
C GLY A 108 18.02 -20.66 3.38
N TRP A 109 18.03 -19.33 3.32
CA TRP A 109 18.05 -18.62 2.04
C TRP A 109 19.48 -18.39 1.59
N LYS A 110 19.91 -19.13 0.56
CA LYS A 110 21.27 -19.02 0.03
C LYS A 110 21.53 -17.59 -0.46
N LYS A 111 22.70 -17.07 -0.13
CA LYS A 111 23.09 -15.70 -0.47
C LYS A 111 22.96 -15.42 -1.99
N GLU A 112 23.36 -16.36 -2.82
CA GLU A 112 23.30 -16.23 -4.27
C GLU A 112 21.85 -16.11 -4.75
N ASP A 113 20.92 -16.85 -4.15
CA ASP A 113 19.50 -16.80 -4.48
C ASP A 113 18.85 -15.49 -3.99
N PHE A 114 19.26 -14.99 -2.83
CA PHE A 114 18.81 -13.70 -2.32
C PHE A 114 19.28 -12.54 -3.21
N GLU A 115 20.56 -12.53 -3.61
CA GLU A 115 21.08 -11.53 -4.54
C GLU A 115 20.37 -11.59 -5.90
N PHE A 116 20.12 -12.79 -6.43
CA PHE A 116 19.36 -12.97 -7.65
C PHE A 116 17.93 -12.43 -7.54
N PHE A 117 17.28 -12.66 -6.40
CA PHE A 117 15.95 -12.10 -6.14
C PHE A 117 15.98 -10.57 -6.12
N LYS A 118 16.96 -9.94 -5.47
CA LYS A 118 17.13 -8.48 -5.45
C LYS A 118 17.34 -7.89 -6.86
N GLU A 119 18.12 -8.57 -7.69
CA GLU A 119 18.28 -8.17 -9.09
C GLU A 119 16.97 -8.28 -9.86
N TRP A 120 16.24 -9.38 -9.70
CA TRP A 120 14.97 -9.59 -10.37
C TRP A 120 13.92 -8.56 -10.00
N ILE A 121 13.71 -8.32 -8.71
CA ILE A 121 12.69 -7.37 -8.24
C ILE A 121 13.00 -5.95 -8.71
N THR A 122 14.29 -5.58 -8.69
CA THR A 122 14.75 -4.29 -9.19
C THR A 122 14.52 -4.13 -10.70
N LYS A 123 14.89 -5.12 -11.50
CA LYS A 123 14.70 -5.07 -12.97
C LYS A 123 13.24 -5.10 -13.38
N THR A 124 12.41 -5.79 -12.61
CA THR A 124 11.01 -6.05 -12.97
C THR A 124 10.10 -4.87 -12.66
N PHE A 125 10.26 -4.23 -11.51
CA PHE A 125 9.27 -3.26 -11.02
C PHE A 125 9.79 -1.83 -10.94
N TYR A 126 11.05 -1.65 -10.53
CA TYR A 126 11.59 -0.30 -10.30
C TYR A 126 11.55 0.61 -11.54
N PRO A 127 11.96 0.20 -12.74
CA PRO A 127 11.99 1.11 -13.89
C PRO A 127 10.62 1.67 -14.23
N ILE A 128 9.58 0.83 -14.14
CA ILE A 128 8.19 1.22 -14.47
C ILE A 128 7.69 2.28 -13.49
N CYS A 129 7.92 2.05 -12.19
CA CYS A 129 7.54 2.99 -11.15
C CYS A 129 8.34 4.30 -11.23
N TYR A 130 9.63 4.19 -11.51
CA TYR A 130 10.53 5.34 -11.62
C TYR A 130 10.20 6.23 -12.84
N GLU A 131 10.02 5.63 -14.01
CA GLU A 131 9.63 6.33 -15.23
C GLU A 131 8.29 7.04 -15.05
N PHE A 132 7.31 6.35 -14.47
CA PHE A 132 6.00 6.96 -14.20
C PHE A 132 6.09 8.18 -13.29
N LEU A 133 6.79 8.10 -12.17
CA LEU A 133 6.94 9.23 -11.25
C LEU A 133 7.77 10.39 -11.85
N GLY A 134 8.50 10.13 -12.93
CA GLY A 134 9.29 11.13 -13.65
C GLY A 134 8.53 11.89 -14.73
N ASP A 135 7.55 11.27 -15.38
CA ASP A 135 6.88 11.86 -16.54
C ASP A 135 5.34 11.70 -16.60
N HIS A 136 4.76 10.91 -15.67
CA HIS A 136 3.31 10.67 -15.60
C HIS A 136 2.68 10.29 -16.93
N PHE A 137 3.40 9.49 -17.75
CA PHE A 137 3.00 9.11 -19.11
C PHE A 137 2.88 10.30 -20.07
N ASN A 138 3.73 11.30 -19.94
CA ASN A 138 3.70 12.56 -20.68
C ASN A 138 2.36 13.32 -20.51
N SER A 139 1.73 13.22 -19.35
CA SER A 139 0.56 14.02 -18.96
C SER A 139 0.90 14.97 -17.82
N GLU A 140 0.07 15.97 -17.61
CA GLU A 140 0.24 16.84 -16.44
C GLU A 140 0.07 16.02 -15.16
N PRO A 141 0.91 16.20 -14.13
CA PRO A 141 0.86 15.43 -12.92
C PRO A 141 -0.49 15.46 -12.19
N GLU A 142 -1.21 16.59 -12.26
CA GLU A 142 -2.55 16.75 -11.69
C GLU A 142 -3.64 15.95 -12.43
N ASP A 143 -3.35 15.43 -13.61
CA ASP A 143 -4.23 14.50 -14.32
C ASP A 143 -4.13 13.08 -13.75
N GLY A 144 -3.14 12.81 -12.90
CA GLY A 144 -2.95 11.55 -12.20
C GLY A 144 -3.85 11.42 -10.96
N TRP A 145 -3.74 10.25 -10.34
CA TRP A 145 -4.43 9.92 -9.11
C TRP A 145 -3.41 9.58 -8.02
N MET A 146 -3.71 9.98 -6.79
CA MET A 146 -2.90 9.62 -5.62
C MET A 146 -2.70 8.10 -5.52
N SER A 147 -3.74 7.32 -5.81
CA SER A 147 -3.71 5.85 -5.84
C SER A 147 -2.83 5.24 -6.95
N TRP A 148 -2.28 6.04 -7.86
CA TRP A 148 -1.28 5.62 -8.85
C TRP A 148 0.15 5.90 -8.37
N ASP A 149 0.38 7.09 -7.83
CA ASP A 149 1.69 7.50 -7.32
C ASP A 149 2.11 6.71 -6.08
N LEU A 150 1.20 6.57 -5.11
CA LEU A 150 1.51 5.92 -3.83
C LEU A 150 2.05 4.49 -3.95
N PRO A 151 1.45 3.58 -4.74
CA PRO A 151 2.02 2.24 -4.90
C PRO A 151 3.37 2.26 -5.65
N ALA A 152 3.59 3.20 -6.57
CA ALA A 152 4.87 3.37 -7.25
C ALA A 152 5.94 3.83 -6.25
N MET A 153 5.66 4.86 -5.44
CA MET A 153 6.54 5.36 -4.39
C MET A 153 6.86 4.27 -3.37
N LEU A 154 5.84 3.55 -2.90
CA LEU A 154 5.98 2.46 -1.92
C LEU A 154 6.84 1.32 -2.47
N THR A 155 6.67 0.97 -3.73
CA THR A 155 7.51 -0.05 -4.39
C THR A 155 8.97 0.38 -4.50
N ILE A 156 9.23 1.63 -4.90
CA ILE A 156 10.60 2.15 -4.96
C ILE A 156 11.25 2.16 -3.58
N LEU A 157 10.54 2.65 -2.56
CA LEU A 157 11.05 2.67 -1.17
C LEU A 157 11.34 1.25 -0.66
N SER A 158 10.39 0.32 -0.87
CA SER A 158 10.53 -1.06 -0.40
C SER A 158 11.69 -1.80 -1.07
N ILE A 159 11.88 -1.60 -2.39
CA ILE A 159 13.04 -2.15 -3.12
C ILE A 159 14.33 -1.48 -2.64
N GLY A 160 14.32 -0.16 -2.40
CA GLY A 160 15.45 0.56 -1.86
C GLY A 160 15.92 0.00 -0.52
N VAL A 161 14.99 -0.26 0.40
CA VAL A 161 15.29 -0.86 1.72
C VAL A 161 15.81 -2.30 1.56
N LEU A 162 15.12 -3.14 0.78
CA LEU A 162 15.52 -4.52 0.54
C LEU A 162 16.93 -4.64 -0.08
N CYS A 163 17.28 -3.71 -0.95
CA CYS A 163 18.56 -3.72 -1.68
C CYS A 163 19.66 -2.92 -0.99
N ASP A 164 19.38 -2.27 0.14
CA ASP A 164 20.29 -1.33 0.82
C ASP A 164 20.72 -0.18 -0.12
N ASP A 165 19.81 0.28 -0.99
CA ASP A 165 20.04 1.26 -2.05
C ASP A 165 19.56 2.65 -1.62
N ALA A 166 20.52 3.48 -1.16
CA ALA A 166 20.24 4.82 -0.67
C ALA A 166 19.65 5.75 -1.74
N ASP A 167 19.98 5.59 -3.02
CA ASP A 167 19.47 6.44 -4.09
C ASP A 167 17.97 6.22 -4.29
N LYS A 168 17.51 4.97 -4.28
CA LYS A 168 16.09 4.63 -4.38
C LYS A 168 15.32 5.12 -3.15
N ILE A 169 15.88 4.92 -1.95
CA ILE A 169 15.29 5.41 -0.70
C ILE A 169 15.13 6.93 -0.77
N ASN A 170 16.20 7.66 -1.09
CA ASN A 170 16.20 9.11 -1.16
C ASN A 170 15.26 9.63 -2.26
N PHE A 171 15.17 8.95 -3.40
CA PHE A 171 14.24 9.32 -4.46
C PHE A 171 12.77 9.24 -3.95
N ALA A 172 12.38 8.12 -3.36
CA ALA A 172 11.02 7.93 -2.86
C ALA A 172 10.66 8.93 -1.73
N LEU A 173 11.60 9.16 -0.80
CA LEU A 173 11.40 10.13 0.28
C LEU A 173 11.29 11.57 -0.25
N ARG A 174 12.16 11.95 -1.19
CA ARG A 174 12.09 13.27 -1.83
C ARG A 174 10.77 13.45 -2.57
N TYR A 175 10.30 12.40 -3.28
CA TYR A 175 9.02 12.45 -3.97
C TYR A 175 7.84 12.67 -3.01
N PHE A 176 7.88 12.05 -1.82
CA PHE A 176 6.88 12.30 -0.79
C PHE A 176 6.78 13.78 -0.39
N TYR A 177 7.91 14.48 -0.30
CA TYR A 177 7.95 15.89 0.10
C TYR A 177 7.75 16.88 -1.04
N GLU A 178 8.29 16.59 -2.21
CA GLU A 178 8.54 17.55 -3.29
C GLU A 178 8.15 17.01 -4.68
N GLY A 179 7.50 15.84 -4.77
CA GLY A 179 7.07 15.26 -6.03
C GLY A 179 6.03 16.13 -6.74
N GLU A 180 6.03 16.08 -8.06
CA GLU A 180 5.08 16.87 -8.86
C GLU A 180 3.68 16.27 -8.86
N GLY A 181 3.56 14.94 -8.72
CA GLY A 181 2.29 14.24 -8.82
C GLY A 181 1.48 14.20 -7.52
N MET A 182 0.33 13.54 -7.62
CA MET A 182 -0.68 13.50 -6.56
C MET A 182 -0.30 12.62 -5.36
N GLY A 183 0.79 11.84 -5.44
CA GLY A 183 1.35 11.13 -4.28
C GLY A 183 2.26 11.96 -3.39
N CYS A 184 2.71 13.13 -3.85
CA CYS A 184 3.33 14.11 -2.98
C CYS A 184 2.33 14.56 -1.92
N ILE A 185 2.75 14.60 -0.65
CA ILE A 185 1.83 14.84 0.47
C ILE A 185 1.13 16.21 0.36
N GLU A 186 1.80 17.21 -0.21
CA GLU A 186 1.23 18.54 -0.44
C GLU A 186 0.11 18.51 -1.49
N ASN A 187 0.30 17.74 -2.56
CA ASN A 187 -0.66 17.62 -3.66
C ASN A 187 -1.81 16.66 -3.31
N SER A 188 -1.58 15.76 -2.37
CA SER A 188 -2.60 14.82 -1.88
C SER A 188 -3.76 15.52 -1.17
N VAL A 189 -3.53 16.70 -0.59
CA VAL A 189 -4.48 17.44 0.23
C VAL A 189 -5.12 18.58 -0.57
N VAL A 190 -6.41 18.47 -0.80
CA VAL A 190 -7.21 19.50 -1.47
C VAL A 190 -7.56 20.65 -0.54
N ALA A 191 -7.96 20.34 0.69
CA ALA A 191 -8.38 21.32 1.68
C ALA A 191 -8.25 20.77 3.10
N MET A 192 -8.03 21.68 4.05
CA MET A 192 -8.02 21.41 5.49
C MET A 192 -9.30 21.93 6.12
N HIS A 193 -9.98 21.09 6.89
CA HIS A 193 -11.26 21.41 7.51
C HIS A 193 -11.22 21.27 9.04
N GLU A 194 -12.10 22.00 9.70
CA GLU A 194 -12.46 21.76 11.10
C GLU A 194 -13.48 20.63 11.18
N ASP A 195 -13.49 19.90 12.29
CA ASP A 195 -14.49 18.87 12.53
C ASP A 195 -15.77 19.45 13.10
N PRO A 196 -16.91 19.49 12.37
CA PRO A 196 -18.17 19.99 12.90
C PRO A 196 -18.68 19.25 14.14
N ALA A 197 -18.27 17.98 14.30
CA ALA A 197 -18.62 17.17 15.48
C ALA A 197 -17.70 17.45 16.70
N GLY A 198 -16.61 18.20 16.51
CA GLY A 198 -15.67 18.57 17.57
C GLY A 198 -14.87 17.41 18.17
N ARG A 199 -14.83 16.25 17.52
CA ARG A 199 -14.03 15.08 17.97
C ARG A 199 -12.55 15.26 17.66
N VAL A 200 -12.24 16.00 16.60
CA VAL A 200 -10.88 16.42 16.21
C VAL A 200 -10.79 17.92 16.39
N GLN A 201 -9.76 18.40 17.09
CA GLN A 201 -9.60 19.83 17.39
C GLN A 201 -8.78 20.52 16.29
N GLY A 202 -9.16 21.76 15.95
CA GLY A 202 -8.48 22.53 14.92
C GLY A 202 -8.79 22.05 13.50
N LYS A 203 -7.95 22.46 12.55
CA LYS A 203 -8.08 22.07 11.13
C LYS A 203 -7.27 20.81 10.84
N HIS A 204 -7.74 19.69 11.36
CA HIS A 204 -7.11 18.37 11.25
C HIS A 204 -8.00 17.32 10.57
N LEU A 205 -8.81 17.77 9.60
CA LEU A 205 -9.49 16.89 8.64
C LEU A 205 -9.02 17.27 7.23
N ALA A 206 -8.08 16.51 6.67
CA ALA A 206 -7.55 16.77 5.36
C ALA A 206 -8.36 16.03 4.28
N GLN A 207 -9.02 16.78 3.43
CA GLN A 207 -9.73 16.26 2.27
C GLN A 207 -8.71 15.83 1.21
N SER A 208 -8.71 14.55 0.86
CA SER A 208 -7.83 14.04 -0.19
C SER A 208 -8.39 14.25 -1.58
N GLN A 209 -7.50 14.21 -2.57
CA GLN A 209 -7.82 14.37 -3.99
C GLN A 209 -8.82 13.32 -4.51
N GLU A 210 -8.95 12.15 -3.88
CA GLU A 210 -9.84 11.10 -4.36
C GLU A 210 -11.18 11.01 -3.62
N MET A 211 -11.46 11.90 -2.67
CA MET A 211 -12.74 11.92 -1.94
C MET A 211 -13.95 12.24 -2.82
N GLY A 212 -13.75 12.96 -3.90
CA GLY A 212 -14.80 13.25 -4.89
C GLY A 212 -14.90 12.21 -6.01
N ARG A 213 -13.92 11.30 -6.13
CA ARG A 213 -13.87 10.24 -7.14
C ARG A 213 -14.71 9.02 -6.75
N ASP A 214 -14.30 8.32 -5.73
CA ASP A 214 -15.01 7.20 -5.08
C ASP A 214 -14.33 6.81 -3.77
N GLN A 215 -15.06 6.12 -2.90
CA GLN A 215 -14.54 5.72 -1.59
C GLN A 215 -13.69 4.44 -1.62
N GLY A 216 -13.79 3.67 -2.70
CA GLY A 216 -12.91 2.51 -2.91
C GLY A 216 -11.44 2.94 -3.04
N HIS A 217 -11.19 4.03 -3.79
CA HIS A 217 -9.85 4.62 -3.92
C HIS A 217 -9.47 5.49 -2.72
N ALA A 218 -10.40 6.31 -2.21
CA ALA A 218 -10.11 7.12 -1.01
C ALA A 218 -9.66 6.25 0.18
N THR A 219 -10.34 5.12 0.43
CA THR A 219 -9.95 4.18 1.49
C THR A 219 -8.69 3.37 1.15
N LEU A 220 -8.35 3.18 -0.14
CA LEU A 220 -7.12 2.52 -0.57
C LEU A 220 -5.87 3.35 -0.23
N ASN A 221 -5.99 4.67 -0.30
CA ASN A 221 -4.85 5.55 -0.04
C ASN A 221 -4.37 5.50 1.42
N VAL A 222 -5.25 5.15 2.36
CA VAL A 222 -4.88 5.05 3.78
C VAL A 222 -3.83 3.98 4.04
N PRO A 223 -4.03 2.68 3.67
CA PRO A 223 -2.99 1.68 3.83
C PRO A 223 -1.72 1.99 3.03
N LEU A 224 -1.81 2.58 1.85
CA LEU A 224 -0.64 2.93 1.05
C LEU A 224 0.23 3.99 1.75
N HIS A 225 -0.36 5.06 2.28
CA HIS A 225 0.36 6.03 3.12
C HIS A 225 0.92 5.37 4.39
N ALA A 226 0.11 4.55 5.05
CA ALA A 226 0.53 3.88 6.28
C ALA A 226 1.76 2.99 6.05
N TYR A 227 1.77 2.19 5.00
CA TYR A 227 2.90 1.32 4.66
C TYR A 227 4.13 2.10 4.22
N PHE A 228 3.95 3.18 3.46
CA PHE A 228 5.05 4.07 3.07
C PHE A 228 5.71 4.71 4.29
N CYS A 229 4.91 5.32 5.16
CA CYS A 229 5.39 5.94 6.39
C CYS A 229 6.03 4.91 7.35
N GLN A 230 5.45 3.70 7.45
CA GLN A 230 6.02 2.65 8.30
C GLN A 230 7.34 2.12 7.75
N THR A 231 7.47 1.97 6.43
CA THR A 231 8.72 1.55 5.80
C THR A 231 9.83 2.58 6.07
N ALA A 232 9.51 3.88 5.95
CA ALA A 232 10.44 4.97 6.31
C ALA A 232 10.76 4.96 7.82
N TYR A 233 9.77 4.74 8.67
CA TYR A 233 9.95 4.70 10.13
C TYR A 233 10.87 3.56 10.57
N ASN A 234 10.80 2.40 9.92
CA ASN A 234 11.65 1.24 10.20
C ASN A 234 13.14 1.52 9.92
N ILE A 235 13.45 2.47 9.05
CA ILE A 235 14.82 2.92 8.76
C ILE A 235 15.19 4.23 9.47
N GLY A 236 14.38 4.65 10.46
CA GLY A 236 14.67 5.80 11.32
C GLY A 236 14.15 7.15 10.82
N ILE A 237 13.24 7.19 9.83
CA ILE A 237 12.70 8.42 9.24
C ILE A 237 11.21 8.53 9.59
N ASP A 238 10.87 9.47 10.47
CA ASP A 238 9.49 9.69 10.94
C ASP A 238 8.70 10.61 9.99
N LEU A 239 8.06 10.02 8.99
CA LEU A 239 7.12 10.72 8.11
C LEU A 239 5.75 10.92 8.75
N PHE A 240 5.40 10.12 9.74
CA PHE A 240 4.13 10.26 10.45
C PHE A 240 4.00 11.61 11.18
N SER A 241 5.13 12.19 11.63
CA SER A 241 5.14 13.49 12.30
C SER A 241 5.14 14.69 11.33
N TYR A 242 5.28 14.45 10.03
CA TYR A 242 5.42 15.54 9.07
C TYR A 242 4.19 16.46 9.08
N LYS A 243 4.45 17.78 9.03
CA LYS A 243 3.42 18.84 9.06
C LYS A 243 2.30 18.59 10.10
N ASP A 244 2.73 18.39 11.33
CA ASP A 244 1.80 18.16 12.46
C ASP A 244 0.84 16.99 12.23
N ASN A 245 1.37 15.90 11.70
CA ASN A 245 0.67 14.64 11.44
C ASN A 245 -0.34 14.69 10.26
N ILE A 246 -0.03 15.38 9.18
CA ILE A 246 -0.92 15.54 8.02
C ILE A 246 -1.43 14.20 7.43
N VAL A 247 -0.66 13.12 7.55
CA VAL A 247 -1.10 11.77 7.14
C VAL A 247 -2.25 11.30 8.03
N LEU A 248 -2.23 11.62 9.34
CA LEU A 248 -3.37 11.35 10.23
C LEU A 248 -4.60 12.16 9.80
N ASP A 249 -4.41 13.41 9.44
CA ASP A 249 -5.52 14.29 9.04
C ASP A 249 -6.26 13.74 7.80
N LEU A 250 -5.52 13.17 6.83
CA LEU A 250 -6.09 12.44 5.68
C LEU A 250 -6.86 11.18 6.12
N CYS A 251 -6.30 10.44 7.08
CA CYS A 251 -6.95 9.24 7.62
C CYS A 251 -8.22 9.60 8.39
N GLU A 252 -8.20 10.61 9.25
CA GLU A 252 -9.35 11.07 10.04
C GLU A 252 -10.51 11.53 9.14
N TYR A 253 -10.21 12.30 8.09
CA TYR A 253 -11.23 12.75 7.13
C TYR A 253 -11.87 11.55 6.41
N THR A 254 -11.06 10.63 5.91
CA THR A 254 -11.53 9.42 5.20
C THR A 254 -12.32 8.51 6.14
N ALA A 255 -11.84 8.29 7.36
CA ALA A 255 -12.53 7.47 8.37
C ALA A 255 -13.87 8.08 8.77
N LYS A 256 -13.93 9.40 9.05
CA LYS A 256 -15.17 10.10 9.41
C LYS A 256 -16.30 9.83 8.42
N TYR A 257 -16.00 9.79 7.12
CA TYR A 257 -17.01 9.53 6.10
C TYR A 257 -17.39 8.04 5.98
N ASN A 258 -16.46 7.14 6.24
CA ASN A 258 -16.61 5.73 5.91
C ASN A 258 -16.94 4.82 7.09
N VAL A 259 -16.72 5.22 8.34
CA VAL A 259 -16.89 4.35 9.51
C VAL A 259 -18.33 3.88 9.71
N ASN A 260 -19.30 4.77 9.49
CA ASN A 260 -20.73 4.49 9.58
C ASN A 260 -21.42 4.75 8.22
N PRO A 261 -21.29 3.86 7.23
CA PRO A 261 -21.69 4.16 5.85
C PRO A 261 -23.20 4.37 5.65
N ASN A 262 -24.02 3.89 6.59
CA ASN A 262 -25.48 4.03 6.54
C ASN A 262 -26.01 5.28 7.24
N GLU A 263 -25.13 6.06 7.87
CA GLU A 263 -25.50 7.26 8.60
C GLU A 263 -25.23 8.53 7.78
N THR A 264 -26.03 9.55 7.99
CA THR A 264 -25.73 10.89 7.49
C THR A 264 -24.58 11.49 8.28
N VAL A 265 -23.54 11.94 7.59
CA VAL A 265 -22.36 12.54 8.19
C VAL A 265 -22.25 13.99 7.76
N ASP A 266 -22.10 14.88 8.72
CA ASP A 266 -21.73 16.27 8.46
C ASP A 266 -20.21 16.30 8.16
N LEU A 267 -19.90 16.21 6.85
CA LEU A 267 -18.54 16.23 6.35
C LEU A 267 -18.31 17.53 5.57
N PRO A 268 -17.46 18.43 6.05
CA PRO A 268 -17.10 19.62 5.29
C PRO A 268 -16.37 19.21 4.00
N TYR A 269 -16.71 19.88 2.91
CA TYR A 269 -16.18 19.54 1.59
C TYR A 269 -15.89 20.79 0.76
N THR A 270 -14.73 20.81 0.12
CA THR A 270 -14.34 21.86 -0.83
C THR A 270 -14.37 21.27 -2.25
N PRO A 271 -15.17 21.82 -3.18
CA PRO A 271 -15.12 21.43 -4.58
C PRO A 271 -13.71 21.64 -5.17
N TYR A 272 -13.27 20.71 -6.00
CA TYR A 272 -11.98 20.77 -6.66
C TYR A 272 -12.05 20.24 -8.09
N TYR A 273 -11.07 20.63 -8.90
CA TYR A 273 -10.91 20.17 -10.27
C TYR A 273 -9.84 19.07 -10.33
N SER A 274 -10.18 17.96 -10.98
CA SER A 274 -9.22 16.94 -11.40
C SER A 274 -9.10 17.02 -12.92
N GLY A 275 -7.89 17.15 -13.43
CA GLY A 275 -7.66 17.36 -14.86
C GLY A 275 -8.34 16.32 -15.74
N LYS A 276 -8.39 15.07 -15.29
CA LYS A 276 -8.92 13.95 -16.07
C LYS A 276 -10.43 13.78 -16.00
N GLU A 277 -11.06 14.12 -14.89
CA GLU A 277 -12.50 13.87 -14.65
C GLU A 277 -13.32 15.16 -14.47
N GLY A 278 -12.67 16.32 -14.43
CA GLY A 278 -13.34 17.61 -14.28
C GLY A 278 -13.63 17.97 -12.83
N TRP A 279 -14.74 18.69 -12.57
CA TRP A 279 -15.11 19.16 -11.24
C TRP A 279 -15.74 18.08 -10.37
N HIS A 280 -15.17 17.89 -9.20
CA HIS A 280 -15.76 17.12 -8.12
C HIS A 280 -16.44 18.08 -7.14
N ASN A 281 -17.75 18.22 -7.24
CA ASN A 281 -18.51 19.22 -6.48
C ASN A 281 -18.99 18.71 -5.13
N VAL A 282 -19.00 17.40 -4.91
CA VAL A 282 -19.47 16.75 -3.67
C VAL A 282 -18.60 15.54 -3.37
N VAL A 283 -18.60 15.10 -2.12
CA VAL A 283 -18.00 13.83 -1.74
C VAL A 283 -18.72 12.68 -2.47
N ALA A 284 -17.96 11.78 -3.08
CA ALA A 284 -18.53 10.62 -3.76
C ALA A 284 -19.01 9.59 -2.73
N SER A 285 -20.15 8.97 -3.00
CA SER A 285 -20.71 7.90 -2.15
C SER A 285 -20.45 6.49 -2.66
N ASP A 286 -19.96 6.34 -3.89
CA ASP A 286 -19.64 5.02 -4.44
C ASP A 286 -18.53 4.35 -3.63
N GLY A 287 -18.75 3.09 -3.27
CA GLY A 287 -17.82 2.34 -2.41
C GLY A 287 -17.73 2.81 -0.95
N ARG A 288 -18.66 3.67 -0.47
CA ARG A 288 -18.66 4.16 0.91
C ARG A 288 -18.70 3.01 1.91
N GLY A 289 -17.87 3.09 2.95
CA GLY A 289 -17.69 2.05 3.95
C GLY A 289 -16.78 0.91 3.52
N ARG A 290 -16.06 1.06 2.40
CA ARG A 290 -15.11 0.05 1.93
C ARG A 290 -14.03 -0.20 2.98
N GLN A 291 -14.00 -1.43 3.47
CA GLN A 291 -13.00 -1.87 4.43
C GLN A 291 -11.72 -2.30 3.68
N ARG A 292 -10.57 -1.75 4.13
CA ARG A 292 -9.23 -2.16 3.70
C ARG A 292 -8.34 -2.30 4.94
N PRO A 293 -7.42 -3.27 5.01
CA PRO A 293 -6.46 -3.33 6.11
C PRO A 293 -5.50 -2.12 6.07
N GLY A 294 -4.93 -1.77 7.22
CA GLY A 294 -4.02 -0.61 7.39
C GLY A 294 -4.43 0.33 8.51
N TRP A 295 -5.67 0.28 8.96
CA TRP A 295 -6.19 1.13 10.03
C TRP A 295 -5.58 0.81 11.40
N GLU A 296 -5.25 -0.47 11.66
CA GLU A 296 -4.53 -0.86 12.88
C GLU A 296 -3.13 -0.25 12.94
N LEU A 297 -2.45 -0.12 11.80
CA LEU A 297 -1.16 0.57 11.74
C LEU A 297 -1.32 2.06 12.11
N ILE A 298 -2.26 2.76 11.49
CA ILE A 298 -2.56 4.17 11.79
C ILE A 298 -2.92 4.35 13.27
N TYR A 299 -3.87 3.56 13.78
CA TYR A 299 -4.28 3.63 15.18
C TYR A 299 -3.11 3.38 16.13
N ASN A 300 -2.37 2.29 15.95
CA ASN A 300 -1.28 1.96 16.87
C ASN A 300 -0.15 2.97 16.80
N HIS A 301 0.20 3.47 15.60
CA HIS A 301 1.25 4.47 15.49
C HIS A 301 0.86 5.78 16.17
N TYR A 302 -0.27 6.38 15.79
CA TYR A 302 -0.64 7.70 16.33
C TYR A 302 -1.14 7.65 17.77
N VAL A 303 -2.02 6.72 18.11
CA VAL A 303 -2.61 6.68 19.45
C VAL A 303 -1.69 6.01 20.45
N LYS A 304 -1.08 4.86 20.13
CA LYS A 304 -0.30 4.08 21.10
C LYS A 304 1.16 4.52 21.19
N ILE A 305 1.79 4.89 20.09
CA ILE A 305 3.20 5.29 20.09
C ILE A 305 3.30 6.80 20.34
N LYS A 306 2.55 7.63 19.59
CA LYS A 306 2.67 9.08 19.67
C LYS A 306 1.76 9.75 20.70
N GLY A 307 0.72 9.06 21.21
CA GLY A 307 -0.26 9.61 22.15
C GLY A 307 -1.17 10.67 21.54
N VAL A 308 -1.35 10.67 20.23
CA VAL A 308 -2.20 11.61 19.48
C VAL A 308 -3.62 11.04 19.41
N ASN A 309 -4.63 11.91 19.58
CA ASN A 309 -6.03 11.52 19.46
C ASN A 309 -6.40 11.29 17.99
N ALA A 310 -6.96 10.13 17.67
CA ALA A 310 -7.37 9.73 16.33
C ALA A 310 -8.75 9.02 16.37
N PRO A 311 -9.82 9.77 16.70
CA PRO A 311 -11.11 9.16 17.07
C PRO A 311 -11.80 8.42 15.93
N TYR A 312 -11.71 8.89 14.71
CA TYR A 312 -12.34 8.25 13.56
C TYR A 312 -11.52 7.07 13.04
N SER A 313 -10.20 7.20 12.98
CA SER A 313 -9.29 6.10 12.62
C SER A 313 -9.34 4.97 13.63
N GLN A 314 -9.43 5.28 14.93
CA GLN A 314 -9.62 4.28 15.97
C GLN A 314 -10.93 3.52 15.78
N GLU A 315 -12.04 4.24 15.60
CA GLU A 315 -13.36 3.64 15.40
C GLU A 315 -13.37 2.75 14.14
N PHE A 316 -12.74 3.19 13.05
CA PHE A 316 -12.67 2.38 11.84
C PHE A 316 -11.77 1.14 12.01
N ALA A 317 -10.64 1.25 12.70
CA ALA A 317 -9.80 0.09 13.06
C ALA A 317 -10.58 -0.94 13.89
N GLU A 318 -11.40 -0.49 14.84
CA GLU A 318 -12.23 -1.35 15.68
C GLU A 318 -13.27 -2.13 14.87
N THR A 319 -13.81 -1.58 13.78
CA THR A 319 -14.76 -2.29 12.89
C THR A 319 -14.13 -3.47 12.15
N MET A 320 -12.81 -3.45 11.96
CA MET A 320 -12.07 -4.47 11.21
C MET A 320 -11.26 -5.41 12.11
N ARG A 321 -11.11 -5.08 13.38
CA ARG A 321 -10.29 -5.86 14.33
C ARG A 321 -10.88 -7.24 14.61
N PRO A 322 -10.06 -8.30 14.54
CA PRO A 322 -8.66 -8.30 14.13
C PRO A 322 -8.53 -8.22 12.59
N GLU A 323 -7.71 -7.32 12.10
CA GLU A 323 -7.37 -7.26 10.67
C GLU A 323 -6.74 -8.58 10.23
N GLY A 324 -7.26 -9.12 9.11
CA GLY A 324 -6.72 -10.32 8.45
C GLY A 324 -5.83 -9.94 7.27
N GLY A 325 -5.52 -10.93 6.45
CA GLY A 325 -4.74 -10.75 5.23
C GLY A 325 -5.47 -10.01 4.12
N GLY A 326 -4.72 -9.43 3.20
CA GLY A 326 -5.20 -8.71 2.03
C GLY A 326 -5.50 -9.58 0.80
N GLU A 327 -5.18 -10.86 0.83
CA GLU A 327 -5.23 -11.84 -0.27
C GLU A 327 -6.63 -12.36 -0.63
N ARG A 328 -7.67 -11.60 -0.50
CA ARG A 328 -9.06 -12.09 -0.52
C ARG A 328 -9.66 -12.37 -1.91
N GLY A 329 -8.87 -12.69 -2.92
CA GLY A 329 -9.41 -13.10 -4.23
C GLY A 329 -10.27 -12.04 -4.92
N THR A 330 -10.15 -10.79 -4.54
CA THR A 330 -10.76 -9.67 -5.22
C THR A 330 -9.79 -9.12 -6.25
N ALA A 331 -10.29 -8.42 -7.26
CA ALA A 331 -9.47 -7.66 -8.20
C ALA A 331 -8.53 -6.63 -7.52
N GLU A 332 -8.49 -6.62 -6.21
CA GLU A 332 -7.89 -5.63 -5.34
C GLU A 332 -6.96 -6.25 -4.30
N ALA A 333 -6.19 -7.26 -4.69
CA ALA A 333 -5.10 -7.80 -3.88
C ALA A 333 -3.95 -6.76 -3.75
N CYS A 334 -4.27 -5.65 -3.06
CA CYS A 334 -3.40 -4.49 -2.94
C CYS A 334 -2.79 -4.36 -1.53
N ASP A 335 -3.05 -5.32 -0.64
CA ASP A 335 -2.71 -5.22 0.78
C ASP A 335 -2.09 -6.49 1.30
N LEU A 336 -1.09 -6.39 2.17
CA LEU A 336 -0.51 -7.52 2.89
C LEU A 336 -1.34 -7.92 4.13
N GLY A 337 -1.97 -6.96 4.78
CA GLY A 337 -2.87 -7.18 5.93
C GLY A 337 -2.16 -7.57 7.23
N PHE A 338 -2.91 -8.22 8.12
CA PHE A 338 -2.48 -8.65 9.45
C PHE A 338 -2.04 -7.51 10.39
N GLY A 339 -2.60 -6.32 10.20
CA GLY A 339 -2.25 -5.12 10.97
C GLY A 339 -2.38 -5.30 12.48
N THR A 340 -3.43 -5.98 12.97
CA THR A 340 -3.59 -6.29 14.39
C THR A 340 -2.43 -7.13 14.93
N LEU A 341 -1.94 -8.10 14.14
CA LEU A 341 -0.80 -8.93 14.55
C LEU A 341 0.50 -8.14 14.55
N MET A 342 0.70 -7.31 13.53
CA MET A 342 1.98 -6.64 13.27
C MET A 342 2.19 -5.40 14.13
N TYR A 343 1.14 -4.64 14.42
CA TYR A 343 1.26 -3.28 14.94
C TYR A 343 0.66 -3.07 16.33
N THR A 344 -0.09 -4.02 16.91
CA THR A 344 -0.63 -3.88 18.27
C THR A 344 0.48 -3.68 19.30
N ARG A 345 0.32 -2.63 20.13
CA ARG A 345 1.23 -2.25 21.22
C ARG A 345 0.52 -2.36 22.57
#